data_3206358a51dcb0a9da0eed2babefadd6
#
_entry.id   3206358a51dcb0a9da0eed2babefadd6
#
_cell.length_a   1.000
_cell.length_b   1.000
_cell.length_c   1.000
_cell.angle_alpha   90.00
_cell.angle_beta   90.00
_cell.angle_gamma   90.00
#
_symmetry.space_group_name_H-M   'P 1'
#
loop_
_entity.id
_entity.type
_entity.pdbx_description
1 polymer ?
#
loop_
_entity_poly.entity_id
_entity_poly.type
_entity_poly.pdbx_seq_one_letter_code
_entity_poly.pdbx_strand_id
1 'polypeptide(L)'
;MKPFGMIPFFIPHVGCPYVCTFCNQSRITGQSGISHLTPDYIKDTITDYVGSKRNDKYWEVAFYGGSFTAIHTELQHQLLAPASEMLKSGIIDGIRCSTRPDAVGDEAITLLQSYGVKTVELGVQSMNDDILVDAKRGHTAQEVVEAVARLKKRGMTVGVQLLPGLKGETWETILETAIAVVKLEPDFVRIYPALVIENTELADQYRAGVYEPLSTDQAIKYCAFLKEWFESHNIEVIRTGLQSTDELDSGDSLVAGPYEPAMGELVVNEQFKQRIERCIDEHFSLRRFSSQSFSGYPYSYIASPSSNHYSHKVECRTHANQKDRLTKHKIRISYPRSLTSKVRGLKNRNILYFQETYPRFSIDWCEDSMRNTVRCCIDGLQYVL
;
A
#
# COMPACT_ATOMS: atom_id res chain seq x y z
N MET A 1 -0.52 -21.89 1.86
CA MET A 1 -0.05 -21.23 0.61
C MET A 1 1.46 -21.06 0.72
N LYS A 2 2.25 -21.29 -0.33
CA LYS A 2 3.71 -21.07 -0.31
C LYS A 2 3.98 -19.56 -0.16
N PRO A 3 5.02 -19.16 0.60
CA PRO A 3 5.45 -17.78 0.63
C PRO A 3 5.79 -17.27 -0.78
N PHE A 4 5.55 -15.99 -1.03
CA PHE A 4 5.83 -15.36 -2.31
C PHE A 4 7.31 -14.92 -2.40
N GLY A 5 7.98 -15.23 -3.51
CA GLY A 5 9.32 -14.77 -3.84
C GLY A 5 9.30 -13.97 -5.15
N MET A 6 9.88 -12.77 -5.14
CA MET A 6 9.95 -11.91 -6.32
C MET A 6 11.39 -11.74 -6.76
N ILE A 7 11.63 -11.85 -8.08
CA ILE A 7 12.91 -11.64 -8.74
C ILE A 7 12.79 -10.40 -9.60
N PRO A 8 13.23 -9.22 -9.12
CA PRO A 8 13.04 -7.97 -9.83
C PRO A 8 14.14 -7.73 -10.87
N PHE A 9 13.74 -7.27 -12.05
CA PHE A 9 14.61 -6.68 -13.07
C PHE A 9 14.15 -5.25 -13.32
N PHE A 10 15.02 -4.29 -13.06
CA PHE A 10 14.69 -2.88 -13.25
C PHE A 10 15.10 -2.40 -14.64
N ILE A 11 14.18 -1.69 -15.31
CA ILE A 11 14.36 -1.10 -16.64
C ILE A 11 14.14 0.43 -16.56
N PRO A 12 15.03 1.18 -15.87
CA PRO A 12 14.80 2.57 -15.52
C PRO A 12 14.51 3.43 -16.76
N HIS A 13 13.40 4.17 -16.72
CA HIS A 13 12.92 5.11 -17.75
C HIS A 13 12.70 4.52 -19.17
N VAL A 14 13.01 3.26 -19.43
CA VAL A 14 12.84 2.65 -20.75
C VAL A 14 11.35 2.54 -21.07
N GLY A 15 10.96 2.97 -22.27
CA GLY A 15 9.56 2.99 -22.72
C GLY A 15 8.71 4.14 -22.17
N CYS A 16 9.25 5.01 -21.29
CA CYS A 16 8.50 6.16 -20.80
C CYS A 16 8.50 7.31 -21.81
N PRO A 17 7.34 7.66 -22.44
CA PRO A 17 7.29 8.76 -23.42
C PRO A 17 7.28 10.14 -22.77
N TYR A 18 7.04 10.21 -21.44
CA TYR A 18 6.95 11.43 -20.66
C TYR A 18 7.88 11.38 -19.46
N VAL A 19 8.35 12.54 -19.02
CA VAL A 19 9.10 12.72 -17.77
C VAL A 19 8.14 13.23 -16.72
N CYS A 20 7.66 12.33 -15.87
CA CYS A 20 6.77 12.69 -14.77
C CYS A 20 7.51 13.58 -13.77
N THR A 21 6.83 14.60 -13.20
CA THR A 21 7.43 15.58 -12.31
C THR A 21 8.13 14.99 -11.09
N PHE A 22 7.68 13.83 -10.62
CA PHE A 22 8.16 13.16 -9.41
C PHE A 22 9.19 12.04 -9.67
N CYS A 23 9.50 11.71 -10.94
CA CYS A 23 10.13 10.43 -11.27
C CYS A 23 11.60 10.58 -11.67
N ASN A 24 12.47 9.95 -10.88
CA ASN A 24 13.84 9.67 -11.25
C ASN A 24 14.19 8.23 -10.85
N GLN A 25 13.94 7.29 -11.76
CA GLN A 25 14.07 5.87 -11.47
C GLN A 25 15.51 5.45 -11.20
N SER A 26 16.47 6.06 -11.86
CA SER A 26 17.90 5.78 -11.62
C SER A 26 18.30 6.12 -10.18
N ARG A 27 17.76 7.22 -9.63
CA ARG A 27 17.96 7.60 -8.22
C ARG A 27 17.21 6.74 -7.23
N ILE A 28 16.04 6.23 -7.60
CA ILE A 28 15.23 5.39 -6.72
C ILE A 28 15.80 3.98 -6.63
N THR A 29 16.33 3.43 -7.74
CA THR A 29 16.75 2.03 -7.84
C THR A 29 18.27 1.83 -7.74
N GLY A 30 19.06 2.91 -7.82
CA GLY A 30 20.51 2.82 -7.93
C GLY A 30 21.02 2.25 -9.25
N GLN A 31 20.12 2.03 -10.22
CA GLN A 31 20.47 1.42 -11.50
C GLN A 31 20.32 2.41 -12.64
N SER A 32 21.34 2.47 -13.50
CA SER A 32 21.34 3.29 -14.72
C SER A 32 21.47 2.40 -15.95
N GLY A 33 20.44 2.47 -16.85
CA GLY A 33 20.43 1.74 -18.08
C GLY A 33 20.09 0.24 -17.94
N ILE A 34 20.08 -0.46 -19.05
CA ILE A 34 19.65 -1.87 -19.17
C ILE A 34 20.67 -2.76 -19.90
N SER A 35 21.85 -2.24 -20.23
CA SER A 35 22.84 -2.99 -21.02
C SER A 35 23.33 -4.29 -20.36
N HIS A 36 23.18 -4.40 -19.04
CA HIS A 36 23.48 -5.60 -18.27
C HIS A 36 22.39 -6.67 -18.36
N LEU A 37 21.15 -6.32 -18.75
CA LEU A 37 20.02 -7.26 -18.83
C LEU A 37 20.11 -8.14 -20.07
N THR A 38 21.19 -8.91 -20.20
CA THR A 38 21.33 -9.92 -21.27
C THR A 38 20.49 -11.16 -20.93
N PRO A 39 20.14 -11.99 -21.93
CA PRO A 39 19.43 -13.25 -21.70
C PRO A 39 20.11 -14.16 -20.68
N ASP A 40 21.43 -14.28 -20.72
CA ASP A 40 22.20 -15.09 -19.78
C ASP A 40 22.14 -14.50 -18.37
N TYR A 41 22.36 -13.19 -18.20
CA TYR A 41 22.23 -12.52 -16.93
C TYR A 41 20.84 -12.73 -16.28
N ILE A 42 19.76 -12.67 -17.08
CA ILE A 42 18.40 -12.91 -16.56
C ILE A 42 18.26 -14.35 -16.08
N LYS A 43 18.73 -15.34 -16.83
CA LYS A 43 18.67 -16.77 -16.45
C LYS A 43 19.52 -17.07 -15.23
N ASP A 44 20.74 -16.55 -15.17
CA ASP A 44 21.65 -16.74 -14.03
C ASP A 44 21.06 -16.10 -12.75
N THR A 45 20.58 -14.88 -12.85
CA THR A 45 19.91 -14.20 -11.73
C THR A 45 18.70 -14.99 -11.22
N ILE A 46 17.84 -15.49 -12.11
CA ILE A 46 16.70 -16.32 -11.74
C ILE A 46 17.19 -17.58 -11.01
N THR A 47 18.20 -18.23 -11.53
CA THR A 47 18.78 -19.45 -10.96
C THR A 47 19.34 -19.20 -9.56
N ASP A 48 20.06 -18.11 -9.37
CA ASP A 48 20.65 -17.71 -8.09
C ASP A 48 19.58 -17.43 -7.02
N TYR A 49 18.53 -16.68 -7.39
CA TYR A 49 17.41 -16.38 -6.48
C TYR A 49 16.66 -17.63 -6.04
N VAL A 50 16.35 -18.50 -7.01
CA VAL A 50 15.60 -19.72 -6.76
C VAL A 50 16.47 -20.72 -6.00
N GLY A 51 17.68 -21.02 -6.49
CA GLY A 51 18.66 -21.92 -5.87
C GLY A 51 18.02 -23.19 -5.32
N SER A 52 18.38 -23.52 -4.07
CA SER A 52 17.80 -24.66 -3.33
C SER A 52 16.37 -24.42 -2.82
N LYS A 53 15.82 -23.22 -2.97
CA LYS A 53 14.52 -22.79 -2.40
C LYS A 53 13.35 -22.93 -3.37
N ARG A 54 13.51 -23.65 -4.50
CA ARG A 54 12.48 -23.77 -5.54
C ARG A 54 11.13 -24.24 -4.98
N ASN A 55 11.12 -25.19 -4.11
CA ASN A 55 9.89 -25.77 -3.57
C ASN A 55 9.30 -25.01 -2.37
N ASP A 56 10.05 -24.08 -1.80
CA ASP A 56 9.66 -23.37 -0.58
C ASP A 56 8.79 -22.15 -0.86
N LYS A 57 8.88 -21.58 -2.08
CA LYS A 57 8.21 -20.34 -2.46
C LYS A 57 7.50 -20.47 -3.82
N TYR A 58 6.52 -19.59 -4.04
CA TYR A 58 6.00 -19.24 -5.37
C TYR A 58 6.88 -18.14 -5.94
N TRP A 59 7.65 -18.43 -7.00
CA TRP A 59 8.62 -17.51 -7.57
C TRP A 59 8.07 -16.79 -8.80
N GLU A 60 8.16 -15.47 -8.79
CA GLU A 60 7.71 -14.65 -9.91
C GLU A 60 8.80 -13.66 -10.35
N VAL A 61 9.10 -13.65 -11.65
CA VAL A 61 9.95 -12.64 -12.26
C VAL A 61 9.14 -11.37 -12.49
N ALA A 62 9.72 -10.23 -12.15
CA ALA A 62 9.09 -8.93 -12.25
C ALA A 62 9.95 -7.93 -13.03
N PHE A 63 9.42 -7.39 -14.13
CA PHE A 63 10.05 -6.29 -14.85
C PHE A 63 9.44 -4.97 -14.38
N TYR A 64 10.25 -4.18 -13.65
CA TYR A 64 9.85 -2.94 -13.02
C TYR A 64 10.64 -1.73 -13.54
N GLY A 65 10.17 -0.54 -13.25
CA GLY A 65 10.79 0.72 -13.58
C GLY A 65 10.07 1.42 -14.70
N GLY A 66 10.54 1.38 -15.94
CA GLY A 66 9.95 2.05 -17.07
C GLY A 66 8.52 1.65 -17.43
N SER A 67 8.13 1.88 -18.65
CA SER A 67 6.83 1.45 -19.17
C SER A 67 7.04 0.24 -20.08
N PHE A 68 6.92 -0.98 -19.52
CA PHE A 68 7.35 -2.22 -20.21
C PHE A 68 6.70 -2.38 -21.58
N THR A 69 5.40 -2.17 -21.71
CA THR A 69 4.67 -2.35 -22.98
C THR A 69 4.90 -1.22 -23.99
N ALA A 70 5.53 -0.12 -23.59
CA ALA A 70 5.93 0.96 -24.47
C ALA A 70 7.40 0.87 -24.91
N ILE A 71 8.13 -0.15 -24.47
CA ILE A 71 9.48 -0.45 -24.93
C ILE A 71 9.39 -0.97 -26.39
N HIS A 72 10.43 -0.70 -27.19
CA HIS A 72 10.53 -1.27 -28.54
C HIS A 72 10.35 -2.79 -28.50
N THR A 73 9.53 -3.34 -29.40
CA THR A 73 9.10 -4.74 -29.41
C THR A 73 10.27 -5.73 -29.35
N GLU A 74 11.33 -5.48 -30.08
CA GLU A 74 12.53 -6.35 -30.10
C GLU A 74 13.15 -6.47 -28.69
N LEU A 75 13.20 -5.37 -27.96
CA LEU A 75 13.73 -5.40 -26.60
C LEU A 75 12.76 -6.12 -25.64
N GLN A 76 11.44 -5.99 -25.83
CA GLN A 76 10.47 -6.79 -25.06
C GLN A 76 10.71 -8.28 -25.27
N HIS A 77 10.94 -8.71 -26.52
CA HIS A 77 11.30 -10.10 -26.85
C HIS A 77 12.57 -10.56 -26.13
N GLN A 78 13.64 -9.75 -26.18
CA GLN A 78 14.91 -10.07 -25.52
C GLN A 78 14.78 -10.24 -24.00
N LEU A 79 13.97 -9.43 -23.36
CA LEU A 79 13.75 -9.49 -21.90
C LEU A 79 12.81 -10.64 -21.50
N LEU A 80 11.74 -10.88 -22.28
CA LEU A 80 10.72 -11.86 -21.91
C LEU A 80 11.12 -13.30 -22.29
N ALA A 81 11.89 -13.51 -23.36
CA ALA A 81 12.25 -14.86 -23.82
C ALA A 81 12.95 -15.69 -22.74
N PRO A 82 14.03 -15.21 -22.07
CA PRO A 82 14.70 -15.98 -21.03
C PRO A 82 13.80 -16.28 -19.83
N ALA A 83 12.98 -15.33 -19.39
CA ALA A 83 12.02 -15.54 -18.30
C ALA A 83 10.94 -16.58 -18.69
N SER A 84 10.45 -16.53 -19.94
CA SER A 84 9.47 -17.49 -20.45
C SER A 84 10.06 -18.93 -20.53
N GLU A 85 11.33 -19.08 -20.89
CA GLU A 85 12.00 -20.38 -20.86
C GLU A 85 12.06 -20.93 -19.43
N MET A 86 12.42 -20.10 -18.46
CA MET A 86 12.47 -20.48 -17.04
C MET A 86 11.08 -20.82 -16.47
N LEU A 87 10.04 -20.14 -16.96
CA LEU A 87 8.65 -20.46 -16.63
C LEU A 87 8.24 -21.83 -17.21
N LYS A 88 8.53 -22.08 -18.49
CA LYS A 88 8.20 -23.34 -19.17
C LYS A 88 8.95 -24.53 -18.57
N SER A 89 10.17 -24.34 -18.11
CA SER A 89 10.95 -25.37 -17.40
C SER A 89 10.53 -25.58 -15.95
N GLY A 90 9.58 -24.80 -15.45
CA GLY A 90 9.06 -24.90 -14.09
C GLY A 90 10.02 -24.38 -13.02
N ILE A 91 11.04 -23.60 -13.35
CA ILE A 91 11.96 -22.97 -12.41
C ILE A 91 11.31 -21.82 -11.69
N ILE A 92 10.46 -21.03 -12.38
CA ILE A 92 9.60 -19.99 -11.80
C ILE A 92 8.12 -20.32 -12.03
N ASP A 93 7.24 -19.63 -11.33
CA ASP A 93 5.80 -19.89 -11.36
C ASP A 93 5.02 -18.79 -12.11
N GLY A 94 5.63 -17.62 -12.32
CA GLY A 94 4.98 -16.51 -13.00
C GLY A 94 5.92 -15.44 -13.50
N ILE A 95 5.37 -14.58 -14.36
CA ILE A 95 6.04 -13.38 -14.88
C ILE A 95 5.04 -12.22 -14.76
N ARG A 96 5.52 -11.06 -14.30
CA ARG A 96 4.78 -9.80 -14.25
C ARG A 96 5.58 -8.65 -14.83
N CYS A 97 4.88 -7.59 -15.21
CA CYS A 97 5.52 -6.33 -15.58
C CYS A 97 4.72 -5.13 -15.07
N SER A 98 5.42 -3.99 -14.91
CA SER A 98 4.77 -2.70 -14.68
C SER A 98 4.75 -1.88 -15.96
N THR A 99 3.65 -1.15 -16.17
CA THR A 99 3.51 -0.29 -17.31
C THR A 99 2.51 0.85 -17.05
N ARG A 100 2.37 1.72 -18.05
CA ARG A 100 1.42 2.84 -18.04
C ARG A 100 0.06 2.39 -18.57
N PRO A 101 -1.05 3.01 -18.11
CA PRO A 101 -2.39 2.70 -18.63
C PRO A 101 -2.54 2.94 -20.13
N ASP A 102 -1.98 4.04 -20.67
CA ASP A 102 -2.02 4.43 -22.07
C ASP A 102 -1.17 3.52 -23.01
N ALA A 103 -0.36 2.62 -22.44
CA ALA A 103 0.48 1.69 -23.20
C ALA A 103 -0.05 0.23 -23.23
N VAL A 104 -1.34 0.02 -22.90
CA VAL A 104 -1.95 -1.31 -22.82
C VAL A 104 -2.95 -1.52 -23.97
N GLY A 105 -2.42 -1.73 -25.18
CA GLY A 105 -3.19 -2.11 -26.36
C GLY A 105 -3.33 -3.63 -26.54
N ASP A 106 -4.21 -4.08 -27.44
CA ASP A 106 -4.43 -5.52 -27.69
C ASP A 106 -3.19 -6.23 -28.17
N GLU A 107 -2.36 -5.58 -29.00
CA GLU A 107 -1.08 -6.13 -29.47
C GLU A 107 -0.10 -6.33 -28.32
N ALA A 108 0.03 -5.34 -27.43
CA ALA A 108 0.89 -5.43 -26.26
C ALA A 108 0.45 -6.57 -25.32
N ILE A 109 -0.85 -6.71 -25.08
CA ILE A 109 -1.40 -7.79 -24.25
C ILE A 109 -1.14 -9.15 -24.91
N THR A 110 -1.33 -9.27 -26.22
CA THR A 110 -1.08 -10.50 -26.97
C THR A 110 0.39 -10.91 -26.87
N LEU A 111 1.30 -9.94 -27.01
CA LEU A 111 2.73 -10.17 -26.81
C LEU A 111 3.03 -10.68 -25.39
N LEU A 112 2.57 -9.98 -24.37
CA LEU A 112 2.77 -10.39 -22.97
C LEU A 112 2.27 -11.82 -22.73
N GLN A 113 1.07 -12.14 -23.17
CA GLN A 113 0.48 -13.48 -23.03
C GLN A 113 1.26 -14.57 -23.75
N SER A 114 1.84 -14.27 -24.93
CA SER A 114 2.65 -15.23 -25.69
C SER A 114 3.91 -15.69 -24.94
N TYR A 115 4.41 -14.87 -24.03
CA TYR A 115 5.54 -15.17 -23.13
C TYR A 115 5.12 -15.67 -21.73
N GLY A 116 3.83 -15.82 -21.48
CA GLY A 116 3.31 -16.33 -20.20
C GLY A 116 3.24 -15.28 -19.08
N VAL A 117 3.29 -13.97 -19.42
CA VAL A 117 3.02 -12.90 -18.46
C VAL A 117 1.56 -12.97 -18.06
N LYS A 118 1.29 -13.03 -16.75
CA LYS A 118 -0.06 -13.12 -16.20
C LYS A 118 -0.48 -11.87 -15.44
N THR A 119 0.47 -11.15 -14.87
CA THR A 119 0.21 -10.00 -14.00
C THR A 119 0.75 -8.72 -14.62
N VAL A 120 -0.11 -7.70 -14.71
CA VAL A 120 0.26 -6.35 -15.14
C VAL A 120 -0.03 -5.37 -14.02
N GLU A 121 0.98 -4.60 -13.60
CA GLU A 121 0.85 -3.54 -12.62
C GLU A 121 0.78 -2.18 -13.33
N LEU A 122 -0.34 -1.49 -13.20
CA LEU A 122 -0.57 -0.19 -13.83
C LEU A 122 -0.13 0.95 -12.92
N GLY A 123 0.76 1.80 -13.41
CA GLY A 123 1.16 3.04 -12.75
C GLY A 123 0.07 4.11 -12.87
N VAL A 124 -1.00 3.97 -12.13
CA VAL A 124 -2.17 4.88 -12.15
C VAL A 124 -1.87 6.21 -11.48
N GLN A 125 -1.32 6.16 -10.28
CA GLN A 125 -0.92 7.25 -9.38
C GLN A 125 -2.11 7.98 -8.74
N SER A 126 -3.04 8.53 -9.54
CA SER A 126 -4.29 9.18 -9.13
C SER A 126 -5.39 8.88 -10.15
N MET A 127 -6.65 9.05 -9.76
CA MET A 127 -7.81 9.03 -10.67
C MET A 127 -8.41 10.43 -10.87
N ASN A 128 -7.67 11.47 -10.48
CA ASN A 128 -8.04 12.87 -10.74
C ASN A 128 -7.18 13.43 -11.88
N ASP A 129 -7.83 13.85 -12.95
CA ASP A 129 -7.15 14.27 -14.19
C ASP A 129 -6.32 15.55 -14.00
N ASP A 130 -6.72 16.49 -13.15
CA ASP A 130 -5.94 17.71 -12.87
C ASP A 130 -4.61 17.36 -12.20
N ILE A 131 -4.63 16.41 -11.25
CA ILE A 131 -3.41 15.88 -10.60
C ILE A 131 -2.54 15.15 -11.60
N LEU A 132 -3.13 14.34 -12.49
CA LEU A 132 -2.39 13.61 -13.52
C LEU A 132 -1.72 14.55 -14.53
N VAL A 133 -2.40 15.64 -14.90
CA VAL A 133 -1.86 16.69 -15.80
C VAL A 133 -0.71 17.43 -15.12
N ASP A 134 -0.86 17.89 -13.88
CA ASP A 134 0.19 18.60 -13.13
C ASP A 134 1.42 17.69 -12.91
N ALA A 135 1.19 16.41 -12.65
CA ALA A 135 2.25 15.42 -12.52
C ALA A 135 2.88 14.97 -13.85
N LYS A 136 2.44 15.51 -14.98
CA LYS A 136 2.89 15.18 -16.35
C LYS A 136 2.81 13.67 -16.64
N ARG A 137 1.72 13.04 -16.17
CA ARG A 137 1.53 11.60 -16.38
C ARG A 137 1.26 11.25 -17.84
N GLY A 138 0.62 12.13 -18.61
CA GLY A 138 0.29 11.92 -20.02
C GLY A 138 -0.77 10.84 -20.26
N HIS A 139 -1.50 10.41 -19.25
CA HIS A 139 -2.70 9.59 -19.36
C HIS A 139 -3.80 10.17 -18.47
N THR A 140 -5.04 9.79 -18.74
CA THR A 140 -6.25 10.21 -18.05
C THR A 140 -6.81 9.09 -17.16
N ALA A 141 -7.73 9.44 -16.24
CA ALA A 141 -8.47 8.46 -15.46
C ALA A 141 -9.31 7.53 -16.36
N GLN A 142 -9.84 8.03 -17.48
CA GLN A 142 -10.60 7.22 -18.42
C GLN A 142 -9.71 6.14 -19.09
N GLU A 143 -8.49 6.46 -19.46
CA GLU A 143 -7.53 5.48 -20.00
C GLU A 143 -7.17 4.41 -18.99
N VAL A 144 -7.15 4.73 -17.69
CA VAL A 144 -7.00 3.72 -16.62
C VAL A 144 -8.18 2.74 -16.63
N VAL A 145 -9.42 3.25 -16.70
CA VAL A 145 -10.65 2.42 -16.76
C VAL A 145 -10.57 1.46 -17.95
N GLU A 146 -10.21 1.97 -19.11
CA GLU A 146 -10.10 1.18 -20.35
C GLU A 146 -8.99 0.13 -20.27
N ALA A 147 -7.82 0.50 -19.74
CA ALA A 147 -6.70 -0.42 -19.57
C ALA A 147 -7.05 -1.59 -18.65
N VAL A 148 -7.65 -1.30 -17.47
CA VAL A 148 -8.08 -2.34 -16.53
C VAL A 148 -9.13 -3.25 -17.17
N ALA A 149 -10.15 -2.69 -17.81
CA ALA A 149 -11.18 -3.47 -18.49
C ALA A 149 -10.60 -4.39 -19.59
N ARG A 150 -9.66 -3.88 -20.38
CA ARG A 150 -8.98 -4.63 -21.45
C ARG A 150 -8.14 -5.78 -20.91
N LEU A 151 -7.36 -5.54 -19.85
CA LEU A 151 -6.56 -6.58 -19.19
C LEU A 151 -7.44 -7.67 -18.56
N LYS A 152 -8.47 -7.27 -17.80
CA LYS A 152 -9.42 -8.21 -17.16
C LYS A 152 -10.16 -9.05 -18.20
N LYS A 153 -10.60 -8.45 -19.33
CA LYS A 153 -11.24 -9.17 -20.44
C LYS A 153 -10.34 -10.27 -21.02
N ARG A 154 -9.03 -10.07 -20.97
CA ARG A 154 -8.01 -11.03 -21.43
C ARG A 154 -7.59 -12.02 -20.33
N GLY A 155 -8.23 -12.00 -19.16
CA GLY A 155 -7.96 -12.91 -18.03
C GLY A 155 -6.61 -12.65 -17.34
N MET A 156 -6.10 -11.43 -17.41
CA MET A 156 -4.86 -11.05 -16.72
C MET A 156 -5.14 -10.57 -15.30
N THR A 157 -4.23 -10.83 -14.40
CA THR A 157 -4.21 -10.25 -13.05
C THR A 157 -3.77 -8.79 -13.13
N VAL A 158 -4.53 -7.88 -12.53
CA VAL A 158 -4.30 -6.44 -12.63
C VAL A 158 -3.97 -5.85 -11.27
N GLY A 159 -2.78 -5.31 -11.15
CA GLY A 159 -2.38 -4.47 -10.01
C GLY A 159 -2.50 -2.98 -10.33
N VAL A 160 -2.83 -2.17 -9.34
CA VAL A 160 -2.87 -0.71 -9.43
C VAL A 160 -1.87 -0.10 -8.46
N GLN A 161 -1.03 0.81 -8.96
CA GLN A 161 -0.11 1.57 -8.13
C GLN A 161 -0.63 3.00 -7.97
N LEU A 162 -0.74 3.46 -6.72
CA LEU A 162 -1.16 4.80 -6.33
C LEU A 162 -0.02 5.57 -5.67
N LEU A 163 -0.02 6.89 -5.85
CA LEU A 163 1.03 7.78 -5.35
C LEU A 163 0.41 8.96 -4.58
N PRO A 164 -0.15 8.72 -3.37
CA PRO A 164 -0.75 9.79 -2.58
C PRO A 164 0.28 10.85 -2.18
N GLY A 165 -0.13 12.12 -2.21
CA GLY A 165 0.71 13.27 -1.89
C GLY A 165 1.30 13.98 -3.09
N LEU A 166 0.82 13.73 -4.31
CA LEU A 166 1.15 14.52 -5.48
C LEU A 166 0.68 15.98 -5.32
N LYS A 167 1.31 16.90 -6.04
CA LYS A 167 0.93 18.31 -5.99
C LYS A 167 -0.54 18.52 -6.36
N GLY A 168 -1.23 19.35 -5.58
CA GLY A 168 -2.67 19.61 -5.72
C GLY A 168 -3.58 18.54 -5.10
N GLU A 169 -3.03 17.44 -4.58
CA GLU A 169 -3.86 16.41 -3.96
C GLU A 169 -4.38 16.84 -2.60
N THR A 170 -5.65 16.58 -2.36
CA THR A 170 -6.36 16.84 -1.12
C THR A 170 -6.99 15.56 -0.60
N TRP A 171 -7.57 15.60 0.59
CA TRP A 171 -8.29 14.46 1.13
C TRP A 171 -9.47 14.03 0.25
N GLU A 172 -10.16 15.01 -0.36
CA GLU A 172 -11.30 14.78 -1.26
C GLU A 172 -10.83 14.03 -2.52
N THR A 173 -9.74 14.46 -3.15
CA THR A 173 -9.23 13.81 -4.37
C THR A 173 -8.66 12.41 -4.11
N ILE A 174 -8.11 12.18 -2.91
CA ILE A 174 -7.71 10.83 -2.46
C ILE A 174 -8.94 9.93 -2.30
N LEU A 175 -10.02 10.44 -1.70
CA LEU A 175 -11.26 9.68 -1.55
C LEU A 175 -11.90 9.38 -2.92
N GLU A 176 -11.93 10.34 -3.82
CA GLU A 176 -12.40 10.15 -5.21
C GLU A 176 -11.58 9.05 -5.91
N THR A 177 -10.25 9.10 -5.79
CA THR A 177 -9.35 8.08 -6.33
C THR A 177 -9.65 6.71 -5.71
N ALA A 178 -9.82 6.63 -4.39
CA ALA A 178 -10.13 5.39 -3.70
C ALA A 178 -11.45 4.76 -4.17
N ILE A 179 -12.51 5.59 -4.31
CA ILE A 179 -13.81 5.17 -4.82
C ILE A 179 -13.71 4.70 -6.28
N ALA A 180 -13.00 5.44 -7.12
CA ALA A 180 -12.82 5.09 -8.53
C ALA A 180 -12.08 3.77 -8.69
N VAL A 181 -10.99 3.55 -7.95
CA VAL A 181 -10.20 2.31 -8.01
C VAL A 181 -11.00 1.10 -7.54
N VAL A 182 -11.83 1.22 -6.49
CA VAL A 182 -12.72 0.13 -6.06
C VAL A 182 -13.66 -0.31 -7.19
N LYS A 183 -14.21 0.63 -7.96
CA LYS A 183 -15.09 0.33 -9.11
C LYS A 183 -14.37 -0.42 -10.24
N LEU A 184 -13.05 -0.32 -10.33
CA LEU A 184 -12.24 -1.06 -11.30
C LEU A 184 -12.03 -2.52 -10.88
N GLU A 185 -12.22 -2.81 -9.58
CA GLU A 185 -11.99 -4.13 -8.98
C GLU A 185 -10.62 -4.73 -9.37
N PRO A 186 -9.49 -4.04 -9.13
CA PRO A 186 -8.18 -4.62 -9.37
C PRO A 186 -7.94 -5.80 -8.43
N ASP A 187 -7.07 -6.72 -8.79
CA ASP A 187 -6.72 -7.85 -7.94
C ASP A 187 -5.92 -7.42 -6.72
N PHE A 188 -5.11 -6.37 -6.85
CA PHE A 188 -4.36 -5.79 -5.73
C PHE A 188 -3.95 -4.34 -5.99
N VAL A 189 -3.53 -3.68 -4.91
CA VAL A 189 -3.04 -2.28 -4.93
C VAL A 189 -1.67 -2.18 -4.27
N ARG A 190 -0.83 -1.27 -4.77
CA ARG A 190 0.36 -0.74 -4.11
C ARG A 190 0.17 0.74 -3.82
N ILE A 191 0.57 1.18 -2.63
CA ILE A 191 0.43 2.57 -2.21
C ILE A 191 1.81 3.11 -1.87
N TYR A 192 2.29 4.08 -2.64
CA TYR A 192 3.59 4.71 -2.46
C TYR A 192 3.40 6.20 -2.21
N PRO A 193 3.50 6.70 -0.96
CA PRO A 193 3.49 8.15 -0.73
C PRO A 193 4.55 8.85 -1.57
N ALA A 194 4.17 10.00 -2.17
CA ALA A 194 5.05 10.76 -3.04
C ALA A 194 6.28 11.25 -2.26
N LEU A 195 7.45 11.03 -2.85
CA LEU A 195 8.74 11.50 -2.35
C LEU A 195 9.30 12.58 -3.28
N VAL A 196 10.01 13.53 -2.72
CA VAL A 196 10.78 14.50 -3.48
C VAL A 196 12.17 13.94 -3.71
N ILE A 197 12.42 13.48 -4.93
CA ILE A 197 13.67 12.83 -5.34
C ILE A 197 14.56 13.84 -6.08
N GLU A 198 15.86 13.78 -5.84
CA GLU A 198 16.84 14.61 -6.53
C GLU A 198 16.76 14.52 -8.06
N ASN A 199 17.02 15.65 -8.70
CA ASN A 199 16.98 15.80 -10.15
C ASN A 199 15.60 15.47 -10.74
N THR A 200 14.54 15.90 -10.05
CA THR A 200 13.14 15.86 -10.54
C THR A 200 12.55 17.26 -10.55
N GLU A 201 11.58 17.49 -11.42
CA GLU A 201 10.83 18.76 -11.42
C GLU A 201 10.11 19.01 -10.09
N LEU A 202 9.66 17.95 -9.41
CA LEU A 202 9.04 18.05 -8.10
C LEU A 202 10.02 18.58 -7.04
N ALA A 203 11.32 18.22 -7.16
CA ALA A 203 12.37 18.78 -6.31
C ALA A 203 12.58 20.27 -6.57
N ASP A 204 12.51 20.70 -7.82
CA ASP A 204 12.60 22.12 -8.16
C ASP A 204 11.38 22.89 -7.65
N GLN A 205 10.18 22.34 -7.78
CA GLN A 205 8.94 22.90 -7.23
C GLN A 205 9.01 23.01 -5.70
N TYR A 206 9.53 21.99 -5.01
CA TYR A 206 9.72 22.02 -3.56
C TYR A 206 10.72 23.13 -3.15
N ARG A 207 11.86 23.22 -3.82
CA ARG A 207 12.87 24.28 -3.55
C ARG A 207 12.34 25.70 -3.83
N ALA A 208 11.45 25.82 -4.80
CA ALA A 208 10.76 27.07 -5.12
C ALA A 208 9.60 27.39 -4.17
N GLY A 209 9.25 26.52 -3.23
CA GLY A 209 8.15 26.71 -2.28
C GLY A 209 6.75 26.61 -2.91
N VAL A 210 6.62 26.01 -4.10
CA VAL A 210 5.32 25.84 -4.81
C VAL A 210 4.74 24.43 -4.63
N TYR A 211 5.47 23.55 -3.97
CA TYR A 211 5.01 22.22 -3.56
C TYR A 211 5.53 21.92 -2.15
N GLU A 212 4.66 21.35 -1.33
CA GLU A 212 4.99 20.84 0.00
C GLU A 212 4.62 19.36 0.07
N PRO A 213 5.56 18.43 0.34
CA PRO A 213 5.27 17.03 0.47
C PRO A 213 4.51 16.74 1.76
N LEU A 214 3.79 15.62 1.78
CA LEU A 214 3.17 15.13 3.02
C LEU A 214 4.24 14.96 4.10
N SER A 215 3.90 15.30 5.34
CA SER A 215 4.67 14.84 6.49
C SER A 215 4.53 13.32 6.65
N THR A 216 5.47 12.68 7.34
CA THR A 216 5.39 11.24 7.63
C THR A 216 4.07 10.85 8.32
N ASP A 217 3.60 11.66 9.27
CA ASP A 217 2.33 11.39 9.97
C ASP A 217 1.10 11.53 9.05
N GLN A 218 1.09 12.49 8.15
CA GLN A 218 0.02 12.61 7.14
C GLN A 218 0.02 11.43 6.17
N ALA A 219 1.19 11.05 5.67
CA ALA A 219 1.34 9.91 4.77
C ALA A 219 0.88 8.60 5.42
N ILE A 220 1.25 8.37 6.68
CA ILE A 220 0.79 7.20 7.44
C ILE A 220 -0.75 7.18 7.52
N LYS A 221 -1.38 8.32 7.84
CA LYS A 221 -2.86 8.42 7.93
C LYS A 221 -3.53 8.17 6.58
N TYR A 222 -3.02 8.76 5.50
CA TYR A 222 -3.54 8.56 4.15
C TYR A 222 -3.42 7.11 3.70
N CYS A 223 -2.24 6.52 3.92
CA CYS A 223 -2.01 5.13 3.59
C CYS A 223 -2.84 4.16 4.45
N ALA A 224 -3.04 4.46 5.74
CA ALA A 224 -3.88 3.65 6.62
C ALA A 224 -5.35 3.67 6.17
N PHE A 225 -5.86 4.84 5.78
CA PHE A 225 -7.19 4.97 5.19
C PHE A 225 -7.32 4.19 3.89
N LEU A 226 -6.43 4.42 2.92
CA LEU A 226 -6.47 3.74 1.62
C LEU A 226 -6.38 2.22 1.79
N LYS A 227 -5.48 1.75 2.67
CA LYS A 227 -5.33 0.33 2.96
C LYS A 227 -6.60 -0.26 3.55
N GLU A 228 -7.20 0.37 4.55
CA GLU A 228 -8.45 -0.10 5.17
C GLU A 228 -9.61 -0.05 4.17
N TRP A 229 -9.68 0.99 3.35
CA TRP A 229 -10.68 1.14 2.31
C TRP A 229 -10.64 0.00 1.29
N PHE A 230 -9.47 -0.27 0.71
CA PHE A 230 -9.33 -1.34 -0.28
C PHE A 230 -9.57 -2.73 0.31
N GLU A 231 -9.00 -3.01 1.48
CA GLU A 231 -9.19 -4.30 2.16
C GLU A 231 -10.65 -4.55 2.55
N SER A 232 -11.41 -3.51 2.93
CA SER A 232 -12.86 -3.62 3.19
C SER A 232 -13.68 -3.94 1.95
N HIS A 233 -13.13 -3.67 0.76
CA HIS A 233 -13.71 -4.02 -0.54
C HIS A 233 -13.09 -5.28 -1.17
N ASN A 234 -12.40 -6.11 -0.38
CA ASN A 234 -11.71 -7.33 -0.80
C ASN A 234 -10.60 -7.12 -1.86
N ILE A 235 -9.99 -5.94 -1.89
CA ILE A 235 -8.83 -5.62 -2.71
C ILE A 235 -7.59 -5.65 -1.82
N GLU A 236 -6.65 -6.55 -2.09
CA GLU A 236 -5.44 -6.69 -1.28
C GLU A 236 -4.48 -5.52 -1.48
N VAL A 237 -3.98 -4.92 -0.40
CA VAL A 237 -2.86 -3.96 -0.46
C VAL A 237 -1.57 -4.70 -0.18
N ILE A 238 -0.88 -5.10 -1.25
CA ILE A 238 0.32 -5.95 -1.15
C ILE A 238 1.57 -5.20 -0.70
N ARG A 239 1.56 -3.86 -0.81
CA ARG A 239 2.68 -3.03 -0.36
C ARG A 239 2.25 -1.59 -0.06
N THR A 240 2.85 -1.04 1.01
CA THR A 240 2.76 0.37 1.36
C THR A 240 4.17 0.92 1.64
N GLY A 241 4.52 2.03 1.00
CA GLY A 241 5.86 2.63 1.03
C GLY A 241 6.84 1.99 0.04
N LEU A 242 7.78 2.78 -0.46
CA LEU A 242 8.85 2.32 -1.34
C LEU A 242 9.73 1.28 -0.64
N GLN A 243 10.33 0.43 -1.44
CA GLN A 243 11.33 -0.49 -0.94
C GLN A 243 12.60 0.30 -0.57
N SER A 244 13.18 -0.07 0.55
CA SER A 244 14.52 0.38 0.94
C SER A 244 15.53 0.05 -0.16
N THR A 245 16.31 1.04 -0.55
CA THR A 245 17.47 0.91 -1.43
C THR A 245 18.61 1.70 -0.80
N ASP A 246 19.85 1.33 -1.12
CA ASP A 246 21.02 2.00 -0.56
C ASP A 246 21.00 3.52 -0.84
N GLU A 247 20.50 3.93 -2.03
CA GLU A 247 20.39 5.34 -2.42
C GLU A 247 19.32 6.11 -1.63
N LEU A 248 18.22 5.47 -1.30
CA LEU A 248 17.18 6.10 -0.48
C LEU A 248 17.58 6.11 1.01
N ASP A 249 18.21 5.04 1.48
CA ASP A 249 18.62 4.91 2.88
C ASP A 249 19.83 5.80 3.22
N SER A 250 20.74 6.05 2.26
CA SER A 250 21.84 7.02 2.42
C SER A 250 21.35 8.47 2.49
N GLY A 251 20.15 8.76 1.96
CA GLY A 251 19.61 10.09 1.83
C GLY A 251 20.13 10.89 0.63
N ASP A 252 21.03 10.35 -0.17
CA ASP A 252 21.64 11.06 -1.30
C ASP A 252 20.65 11.35 -2.44
N SER A 253 19.60 10.57 -2.52
CA SER A 253 18.56 10.71 -3.55
C SER A 253 17.28 11.36 -3.02
N LEU A 254 17.13 11.50 -1.71
CA LEU A 254 15.92 12.02 -1.07
C LEU A 254 16.09 13.48 -0.69
N VAL A 255 15.27 14.37 -1.26
CA VAL A 255 15.25 15.80 -0.90
C VAL A 255 14.29 16.07 0.25
N ALA A 256 13.08 15.52 0.18
CA ALA A 256 12.02 15.68 1.17
C ALA A 256 10.94 14.60 1.01
N GLY A 257 10.00 14.57 1.96
CA GLY A 257 8.84 13.71 1.91
C GLY A 257 8.88 12.54 2.91
N PRO A 258 7.81 11.74 2.95
CA PRO A 258 7.56 10.77 4.01
C PRO A 258 8.28 9.42 3.76
N TYR A 259 9.61 9.45 3.64
CA TYR A 259 10.36 8.21 3.51
C TYR A 259 10.56 7.54 4.86
N GLU A 260 10.07 6.31 4.96
CA GLU A 260 10.25 5.43 6.11
C GLU A 260 10.42 3.97 5.63
N PRO A 261 11.55 3.32 5.90
CA PRO A 261 11.75 1.91 5.54
C PRO A 261 10.68 0.98 6.11
N ALA A 262 10.13 1.32 7.29
CA ALA A 262 9.08 0.59 7.97
C ALA A 262 7.67 1.14 7.68
N MET A 263 7.45 1.90 6.61
CA MET A 263 6.17 2.54 6.31
C MET A 263 4.98 1.58 6.41
N GLY A 264 5.09 0.38 5.85
CA GLY A 264 4.03 -0.61 5.92
C GLY A 264 3.66 -1.03 7.34
N GLU A 265 4.65 -1.14 8.25
CA GLU A 265 4.40 -1.43 9.67
C GLU A 265 3.74 -0.25 10.37
N LEU A 266 4.22 0.96 10.13
CA LEU A 266 3.65 2.19 10.71
C LEU A 266 2.20 2.39 10.29
N VAL A 267 1.85 2.09 9.05
CA VAL A 267 0.48 2.13 8.53
C VAL A 267 -0.42 1.13 9.27
N VAL A 268 0.04 -0.10 9.48
CA VAL A 268 -0.72 -1.10 10.26
C VAL A 268 -0.85 -0.68 11.73
N ASN A 269 0.20 -0.08 12.32
CA ASN A 269 0.12 0.47 13.68
C ASN A 269 -0.98 1.55 13.77
N GLU A 270 -1.04 2.45 12.78
CA GLU A 270 -2.07 3.49 12.71
C GLU A 270 -3.48 2.90 12.57
N GLN A 271 -3.67 1.87 11.73
CA GLN A 271 -4.96 1.18 11.62
C GLN A 271 -5.43 0.61 12.97
N PHE A 272 -4.55 -0.06 13.73
CA PHE A 272 -4.91 -0.55 15.07
C PHE A 272 -5.22 0.58 16.04
N LYS A 273 -4.44 1.66 16.02
CA LYS A 273 -4.72 2.86 16.83
C LYS A 273 -6.13 3.38 16.53
N GLN A 274 -6.45 3.62 15.26
CA GLN A 274 -7.77 4.14 14.85
C GLN A 274 -8.92 3.19 15.19
N ARG A 275 -8.73 1.88 15.11
CA ARG A 275 -9.74 0.88 15.49
C ARG A 275 -9.98 0.89 16.99
N ILE A 276 -8.95 1.03 17.82
CA ILE A 276 -9.06 1.15 19.28
C ILE A 276 -9.77 2.46 19.62
N GLU A 277 -9.42 3.59 19.00
CA GLU A 277 -10.09 4.88 19.19
C GLU A 277 -11.58 4.78 18.87
N ARG A 278 -11.94 4.22 17.72
CA ARG A 278 -13.36 4.00 17.36
C ARG A 278 -14.11 3.19 18.42
N CYS A 279 -13.53 2.12 18.93
CA CYS A 279 -14.16 1.32 19.99
C CYS A 279 -14.38 2.13 21.27
N ILE A 280 -13.41 2.98 21.64
CA ILE A 280 -13.54 3.86 22.81
C ILE A 280 -14.66 4.88 22.56
N ASP A 281 -14.64 5.56 21.41
CA ASP A 281 -15.60 6.60 21.08
C ASP A 281 -17.03 6.03 20.95
N GLU A 282 -17.22 4.91 20.29
CA GLU A 282 -18.52 4.23 20.20
C GLU A 282 -19.04 3.83 21.58
N HIS A 283 -18.18 3.23 22.43
CA HIS A 283 -18.58 2.82 23.77
C HIS A 283 -19.06 3.99 24.61
N PHE A 284 -18.40 5.15 24.55
CA PHE A 284 -18.71 6.31 25.34
C PHE A 284 -19.71 7.28 24.69
N SER A 285 -19.82 7.30 23.35
CA SER A 285 -20.84 8.06 22.62
C SER A 285 -22.23 7.51 22.84
N LEU A 286 -22.38 6.20 22.92
CA LEU A 286 -23.64 5.56 23.29
C LEU A 286 -24.11 5.93 24.71
N ARG A 287 -23.23 6.46 25.57
CA ARG A 287 -23.55 6.98 26.92
C ARG A 287 -23.75 8.50 26.94
N ARG A 288 -23.43 9.24 25.87
CA ARG A 288 -23.57 10.70 25.76
C ARG A 288 -24.63 11.10 24.75
N PHE A 289 -25.90 10.79 24.99
CA PHE A 289 -26.97 11.60 24.41
C PHE A 289 -27.12 12.90 25.26
N SER A 290 -26.15 13.81 25.12
CA SER A 290 -26.35 15.26 25.36
C SER A 290 -25.05 16.01 25.02
N SER A 291 -25.17 16.90 24.04
CA SER A 291 -24.39 18.12 23.76
C SER A 291 -22.88 18.01 23.55
N GLN A 292 -22.50 18.24 22.38
CA GLN A 292 -21.48 19.12 21.80
C GLN A 292 -20.67 18.50 20.67
N SER A 293 -20.69 19.21 19.58
CA SER A 293 -19.99 19.03 18.32
C SER A 293 -18.50 18.68 18.46
N PHE A 294 -18.08 17.60 17.81
CA PHE A 294 -16.68 17.39 17.43
C PHE A 294 -16.52 17.79 15.95
N SER A 295 -15.88 18.94 15.74
CA SER A 295 -15.39 19.38 14.44
C SER A 295 -14.01 18.73 14.20
N GLY A 296 -13.85 17.97 13.11
CA GLY A 296 -12.51 17.72 12.67
C GLY A 296 -12.15 16.52 11.81
N TYR A 297 -13.06 15.57 11.54
CA TYR A 297 -12.82 14.54 10.50
C TYR A 297 -14.14 14.07 9.89
N PRO A 298 -14.25 13.97 8.55
CA PRO A 298 -15.49 13.53 7.89
C PRO A 298 -15.60 11.99 7.90
N TYR A 299 -15.61 11.36 9.08
CA TYR A 299 -15.84 9.92 9.22
C TYR A 299 -17.30 9.49 9.03
N SER A 300 -18.22 10.42 8.77
CA SER A 300 -19.64 10.10 8.51
C SER A 300 -19.92 9.37 7.18
N TYR A 301 -18.90 9.15 6.35
CA TYR A 301 -19.05 8.49 5.05
C TYR A 301 -18.65 7.01 5.03
N ILE A 302 -18.16 6.44 6.13
CA ILE A 302 -17.74 5.02 6.18
C ILE A 302 -18.80 4.16 6.90
N ALA A 303 -20.06 4.40 6.68
CA ALA A 303 -21.11 3.45 6.98
C ALA A 303 -21.36 2.60 5.72
N SER A 304 -20.55 1.60 5.47
CA SER A 304 -20.83 0.55 4.48
C SER A 304 -22.05 -0.27 4.94
N PRO A 305 -23.09 -0.45 4.10
CA PRO A 305 -24.31 -1.19 4.47
C PRO A 305 -24.12 -2.73 4.56
N SER A 306 -22.92 -3.25 4.47
CA SER A 306 -22.68 -4.69 4.35
C SER A 306 -21.73 -5.34 5.35
N SER A 307 -21.32 -4.67 6.42
CA SER A 307 -20.51 -5.33 7.46
C SER A 307 -21.33 -5.77 8.67
N ASN A 308 -22.08 -6.86 8.51
CA ASN A 308 -22.76 -7.61 9.58
C ASN A 308 -21.75 -8.35 10.51
N HIS A 309 -20.57 -7.82 10.78
CA HIS A 309 -19.55 -8.48 11.57
C HIS A 309 -19.31 -7.89 12.98
N TYR A 310 -20.14 -6.94 13.41
CA TYR A 310 -19.98 -6.29 14.70
C TYR A 310 -21.17 -6.47 15.63
N SER A 311 -21.57 -7.70 15.94
CA SER A 311 -22.50 -7.91 17.07
C SER A 311 -22.44 -9.32 17.63
N HIS A 312 -21.41 -9.63 18.38
CA HIS A 312 -21.52 -10.62 19.45
C HIS A 312 -21.15 -9.97 20.76
N LYS A 313 -22.19 -9.46 21.48
CA LYS A 313 -22.08 -9.11 22.89
C LYS A 313 -21.83 -10.38 23.67
N VAL A 314 -20.61 -10.60 24.10
CA VAL A 314 -20.26 -11.63 25.06
C VAL A 314 -20.01 -10.93 26.39
N GLU A 315 -20.85 -11.18 27.39
CA GLU A 315 -20.66 -10.66 28.75
C GLU A 315 -19.42 -11.28 29.38
N CYS A 316 -18.42 -10.46 29.67
CA CYS A 316 -17.31 -10.82 30.55
C CYS A 316 -17.76 -10.64 32.01
N ARG A 317 -17.99 -11.75 32.72
CA ARG A 317 -18.29 -11.69 34.16
C ARG A 317 -17.02 -11.27 34.91
N THR A 318 -16.99 -10.02 35.37
CA THR A 318 -16.06 -9.57 36.40
C THR A 318 -16.87 -9.13 37.59
N HIS A 319 -16.57 -9.70 38.76
CA HIS A 319 -17.13 -9.24 40.02
C HIS A 319 -16.59 -7.84 40.34
N ALA A 320 -17.41 -6.83 40.16
CA ALA A 320 -17.08 -5.45 40.53
C ALA A 320 -17.59 -5.17 41.97
N ASN A 321 -16.67 -4.92 42.86
CA ASN A 321 -16.97 -4.33 44.21
C ASN A 321 -17.30 -2.84 44.00
N GLN A 322 -18.50 -2.46 44.45
CA GLN A 322 -18.94 -1.06 44.56
C GLN A 322 -18.20 -0.34 45.71
N LYS A 323 -17.17 0.43 45.40
CA LYS A 323 -16.70 1.61 46.18
C LYS A 323 -15.43 2.16 45.53
N ASP A 324 -15.61 3.13 44.59
CA ASP A 324 -14.66 4.23 44.46
C ASP A 324 -15.17 5.27 43.43
N ARG A 325 -15.43 6.48 43.90
CA ARG A 325 -15.98 7.60 43.12
C ARG A 325 -14.96 8.33 42.24
N LEU A 326 -13.90 7.64 41.84
CA LEU A 326 -12.93 8.03 40.80
C LEU A 326 -12.57 6.81 39.98
N THR A 327 -13.55 6.05 39.48
CA THR A 327 -13.30 4.88 38.66
C THR A 327 -12.75 5.34 37.33
N LYS A 328 -11.43 5.22 37.17
CA LYS A 328 -10.81 5.20 35.82
C LYS A 328 -11.45 4.03 35.07
N HIS A 329 -12.08 4.32 33.97
CA HIS A 329 -12.57 3.23 33.08
C HIS A 329 -11.41 2.31 32.73
N LYS A 330 -11.63 1.00 32.86
CA LYS A 330 -10.63 -0.01 32.59
C LYS A 330 -10.85 -0.52 31.16
N ILE A 331 -9.85 -0.35 30.33
CA ILE A 331 -9.81 -0.86 28.96
C ILE A 331 -8.75 -1.95 28.92
N ARG A 332 -9.07 -3.10 28.36
CA ARG A 332 -8.10 -4.16 28.11
C ARG A 332 -8.02 -4.43 26.62
N ILE A 333 -6.81 -4.30 26.07
CA ILE A 333 -6.49 -4.66 24.69
C ILE A 333 -5.75 -5.99 24.71
N SER A 334 -6.36 -7.05 24.21
CA SER A 334 -5.75 -8.36 24.12
C SER A 334 -5.46 -8.74 22.66
N TYR A 335 -4.28 -9.28 22.39
CA TYR A 335 -3.79 -9.57 21.05
C TYR A 335 -2.85 -10.78 21.03
N PRO A 336 -2.77 -11.51 19.91
CA PRO A 336 -1.81 -12.61 19.74
C PRO A 336 -0.37 -12.04 19.67
N ARG A 337 0.59 -12.82 20.17
CA ARG A 337 2.01 -12.44 20.18
C ARG A 337 2.54 -12.03 18.80
N SER A 338 2.04 -12.65 17.73
CA SER A 338 2.41 -12.31 16.34
C SER A 338 1.99 -10.90 15.90
N LEU A 339 1.09 -10.24 16.63
CA LEU A 339 0.62 -8.89 16.37
C LEU A 339 1.11 -7.85 17.40
N THR A 340 2.03 -8.22 18.28
CA THR A 340 2.51 -7.32 19.35
C THR A 340 3.02 -5.98 18.81
N SER A 341 3.95 -5.99 17.86
CA SER A 341 4.50 -4.75 17.26
C SER A 341 3.43 -3.95 16.52
N LYS A 342 2.49 -4.64 15.87
CA LYS A 342 1.41 -4.00 15.11
C LYS A 342 0.42 -3.27 16.02
N VAL A 343 0.02 -3.90 17.11
CA VAL A 343 -0.98 -3.36 18.06
C VAL A 343 -0.38 -2.30 18.98
N ARG A 344 0.80 -2.59 19.56
CA ARG A 344 1.50 -1.65 20.45
C ARG A 344 2.12 -0.47 19.72
N GLY A 345 2.36 -0.65 18.42
CA GLY A 345 3.10 0.27 17.56
C GLY A 345 4.60 0.15 17.74
N LEU A 346 5.33 0.50 16.67
CA LEU A 346 6.79 0.54 16.66
C LEU A 346 7.30 1.38 17.86
N LYS A 347 8.21 0.82 18.66
CA LYS A 347 8.72 1.44 19.91
C LYS A 347 7.60 1.82 20.89
N ASN A 348 6.50 1.06 20.93
CA ASN A 348 5.32 1.32 21.77
C ASN A 348 4.59 2.65 21.47
N ARG A 349 4.67 3.17 20.24
CA ARG A 349 4.07 4.45 19.82
C ARG A 349 2.57 4.54 20.15
N ASN A 350 1.81 3.48 19.93
CA ASN A 350 0.38 3.47 20.24
C ASN A 350 0.13 3.49 21.76
N ILE A 351 0.93 2.78 22.55
CA ILE A 351 0.81 2.83 24.01
C ILE A 351 1.03 4.26 24.52
N LEU A 352 2.11 4.90 24.07
CA LEU A 352 2.43 6.29 24.46
C LEU A 352 1.30 7.24 24.05
N TYR A 353 0.82 7.12 22.80
CA TYR A 353 -0.30 7.90 22.31
C TYR A 353 -1.54 7.79 23.22
N PHE A 354 -1.94 6.57 23.56
CA PHE A 354 -3.14 6.37 24.41
C PHE A 354 -2.92 6.85 25.86
N GLN A 355 -1.72 6.78 26.38
CA GLN A 355 -1.40 7.32 27.71
C GLN A 355 -1.52 8.85 27.75
N GLU A 356 -1.10 9.52 26.69
CA GLU A 356 -1.15 10.98 26.57
C GLU A 356 -2.57 11.49 26.23
N THR A 357 -3.22 10.84 25.25
CA THR A 357 -4.52 11.30 24.72
C THR A 357 -5.67 10.93 25.67
N TYR A 358 -5.56 9.81 26.35
CA TYR A 358 -6.62 9.27 27.20
C TYR A 358 -6.18 9.06 28.67
N PRO A 359 -5.66 10.09 29.36
CA PRO A 359 -5.06 9.95 30.71
C PRO A 359 -6.07 9.51 31.79
N ARG A 360 -7.37 9.62 31.50
CA ARG A 360 -8.45 9.20 32.40
C ARG A 360 -8.78 7.71 32.34
N PHE A 361 -8.23 7.00 31.35
CA PHE A 361 -8.42 5.57 31.18
C PHE A 361 -7.19 4.80 31.69
N SER A 362 -7.45 3.63 32.28
CA SER A 362 -6.42 2.65 32.56
C SER A 362 -6.46 1.61 31.46
N ILE A 363 -5.47 1.63 30.55
CA ILE A 363 -5.41 0.70 29.42
C ILE A 363 -4.38 -0.38 29.71
N ASP A 364 -4.85 -1.62 29.76
CA ASP A 364 -4.06 -2.83 29.97
C ASP A 364 -3.79 -3.53 28.63
N TRP A 365 -2.53 -3.72 28.29
CA TRP A 365 -2.07 -4.30 27.03
C TRP A 365 -1.59 -5.73 27.25
N CYS A 366 -2.39 -6.72 26.87
CA CYS A 366 -2.17 -8.12 27.19
C CYS A 366 -1.88 -8.95 25.95
N GLU A 367 -0.77 -9.68 25.92
CA GLU A 367 -0.56 -10.77 24.96
C GLU A 367 -1.43 -11.96 25.36
N ASP A 368 -2.15 -12.52 24.38
CA ASP A 368 -2.99 -13.70 24.55
C ASP A 368 -2.66 -14.70 23.44
N SER A 369 -1.80 -15.65 23.75
CA SER A 369 -1.32 -16.67 22.80
C SER A 369 -2.38 -17.67 22.37
N MET A 370 -3.52 -17.72 23.06
CA MET A 370 -4.63 -18.64 22.75
C MET A 370 -5.60 -18.07 21.71
N ARG A 371 -5.34 -16.87 21.17
CA ARG A 371 -6.25 -16.16 20.27
C ARG A 371 -5.57 -15.76 18.98
N ASN A 372 -6.37 -15.68 17.92
CA ASN A 372 -5.93 -15.22 16.58
C ASN A 372 -6.43 -13.82 16.22
N THR A 373 -7.17 -13.15 17.11
CA THR A 373 -7.79 -11.84 16.86
C THR A 373 -7.43 -10.84 17.97
N VAL A 374 -7.37 -9.57 17.59
CA VAL A 374 -7.22 -8.47 18.53
C VAL A 374 -8.59 -8.10 19.10
N ARG A 375 -8.66 -7.85 20.41
CA ARG A 375 -9.90 -7.49 21.09
C ARG A 375 -9.69 -6.33 22.03
N CYS A 376 -10.70 -5.45 22.08
CA CYS A 376 -10.82 -4.37 23.04
C CYS A 376 -11.95 -4.70 23.99
N CYS A 377 -11.70 -4.72 25.30
CA CYS A 377 -12.72 -4.93 26.32
C CYS A 377 -12.83 -3.64 27.16
N ILE A 378 -14.01 -3.02 27.17
CA ILE A 378 -14.29 -1.77 27.90
C ILE A 378 -15.49 -2.02 28.82
N ASP A 379 -15.31 -1.84 30.13
CA ASP A 379 -16.38 -2.03 31.16
C ASP A 379 -17.13 -3.38 30.99
N GLY A 380 -16.42 -4.43 30.60
CA GLY A 380 -17.00 -5.77 30.40
C GLY A 380 -17.62 -6.03 29.00
N LEU A 381 -17.74 -5.04 28.13
CA LEU A 381 -18.14 -5.21 26.75
C LEU A 381 -16.91 -5.47 25.87
N GLN A 382 -17.03 -6.43 24.96
CA GLN A 382 -15.93 -6.87 24.10
C GLN A 382 -16.18 -6.51 22.64
N TYR A 383 -15.15 -5.91 22.02
CA TYR A 383 -15.10 -5.55 20.59
C TYR A 383 -13.98 -6.34 19.93
N VAL A 384 -14.20 -6.81 18.71
CA VAL A 384 -13.16 -7.43 17.86
C VAL A 384 -12.63 -6.35 16.93
N LEU A 385 -11.29 -6.20 16.85
CA LEU A 385 -10.60 -5.13 16.09
C LEU A 385 -10.06 -5.64 14.76
#